data_87acf7ff72b6ec09a15e2894732421fb
#
_entry.id   87acf7ff72b6ec09a15e2894732421fb
#
_cell.length_a   1.000
_cell.length_b   1.000
_cell.length_c   1.000
_cell.angle_alpha   90.00
_cell.angle_beta   90.00
_cell.angle_gamma   90.00
#
_symmetry.space_group_name_H-M   'P 1'
#
loop_
_entity.id
_entity.type
_entity.pdbx_description
1 polymer ?
#
loop_
_entity_poly.entity_id
_entity_poly.type
_entity_poly.pdbx_seq_one_letter_code
_entity_poly.pdbx_strand_id
1 'polypeptide(L)'
;MAKKRRKLNKDFEKKIYSSKKNVELVLAKIYDIDDEDIQKEYMSAFNKVVFLYDGLKEDYEVKGYNDNSEKLLTNYKSAFNLFEEEFEI
;
A
#
# COMPACT_ATOMS: atom_id res chain seq x y z
N MET A 1 17.42 -24.31 -19.90
CA MET A 1 16.03 -23.93 -19.63
C MET A 1 15.90 -22.45 -19.39
N ALA A 2 15.05 -21.78 -20.15
CA ALA A 2 14.88 -20.36 -19.99
C ALA A 2 14.00 -20.06 -18.76
N LYS A 3 14.50 -19.21 -17.89
CA LYS A 3 13.69 -18.69 -16.78
C LYS A 3 12.67 -17.72 -17.33
N LYS A 4 11.43 -17.87 -16.89
CA LYS A 4 10.40 -16.90 -17.20
C LYS A 4 10.78 -15.56 -16.52
N ARG A 5 11.03 -14.55 -17.32
CA ARG A 5 11.41 -13.24 -16.81
C ARG A 5 10.18 -12.47 -16.41
N ARG A 6 10.28 -11.75 -15.27
CA ARG A 6 9.26 -10.81 -14.87
C ARG A 6 9.30 -9.61 -15.81
N LYS A 7 8.14 -9.13 -16.18
CA LYS A 7 8.03 -7.92 -16.95
C LYS A 7 8.20 -6.73 -16.00
N LEU A 8 9.20 -5.90 -16.23
CA LEU A 8 9.48 -4.74 -15.41
C LEU A 8 8.83 -3.50 -15.99
N ASN A 9 8.36 -2.62 -15.13
CA ASN A 9 7.77 -1.34 -15.52
C ASN A 9 8.26 -0.28 -14.53
N LYS A 10 9.17 0.56 -14.98
CA LYS A 10 9.80 1.56 -14.11
C LYS A 10 8.82 2.59 -13.57
N ASP A 11 7.86 2.98 -14.37
CA ASP A 11 6.84 3.94 -13.91
C ASP A 11 5.98 3.34 -12.83
N PHE A 12 5.63 2.07 -12.99
CA PHE A 12 4.85 1.35 -11.98
C PHE A 12 5.66 1.17 -10.68
N GLU A 13 6.94 0.88 -10.80
CA GLU A 13 7.84 0.78 -9.64
C GLU A 13 7.89 2.08 -8.86
N LYS A 14 7.92 3.22 -9.55
CA LYS A 14 7.88 4.53 -8.89
C LYS A 14 6.58 4.73 -8.12
N LYS A 15 5.48 4.25 -8.66
CA LYS A 15 4.18 4.33 -7.99
C LYS A 15 4.16 3.47 -6.73
N ILE A 16 4.73 2.27 -6.79
CA ILE A 16 4.86 1.40 -5.61
C ILE A 16 5.73 2.07 -4.56
N TYR A 17 6.84 2.66 -4.98
CA TYR A 17 7.76 3.35 -4.06
C TYR A 17 7.09 4.54 -3.38
N SER A 18 6.36 5.34 -4.14
CA SER A 18 5.58 6.45 -3.58
C SER A 18 4.52 5.95 -2.60
N SER A 19 3.88 4.85 -2.92
CA SER A 19 2.89 4.23 -2.03
C SER A 19 3.53 3.75 -0.72
N LYS A 20 4.72 3.16 -0.81
CA LYS A 20 5.48 2.76 0.37
C LYS A 20 5.72 3.93 1.29
N LYS A 21 6.18 5.06 0.75
CA LYS A 21 6.43 6.27 1.53
C LYS A 21 5.17 6.80 2.18
N ASN A 22 4.06 6.80 1.46
CA ASN A 22 2.78 7.25 2.00
C ASN A 22 2.33 6.37 3.15
N VAL A 23 2.46 5.05 3.02
CA VAL A 23 2.13 4.11 4.08
C VAL A 23 3.00 4.37 5.31
N GLU A 24 4.30 4.54 5.11
CA GLU A 24 5.25 4.80 6.20
C GLU A 24 4.93 6.12 6.93
N LEU A 25 4.57 7.16 6.19
CA LEU A 25 4.20 8.45 6.79
C LEU A 25 2.96 8.33 7.65
N VAL A 26 1.94 7.62 7.18
CA VAL A 26 0.71 7.43 7.96
C VAL A 26 0.99 6.58 9.19
N LEU A 27 1.78 5.51 9.06
CA LEU A 27 2.16 4.69 10.21
C LEU A 27 2.87 5.51 11.28
N ALA A 28 3.80 6.39 10.86
CA ALA A 28 4.50 7.27 11.79
C ALA A 28 3.52 8.18 12.54
N LYS A 29 2.54 8.73 11.83
CA LYS A 29 1.52 9.58 12.44
C LYS A 29 0.65 8.80 13.42
N ILE A 30 0.28 7.57 13.07
CA ILE A 30 -0.51 6.71 13.96
C ILE A 30 0.28 6.39 15.23
N TYR A 31 1.57 6.04 15.10
CA TYR A 31 2.40 5.76 16.26
C TYR A 31 2.61 6.97 17.17
N ASP A 32 2.42 8.18 16.64
CA ASP A 32 2.53 9.43 17.40
C ASP A 32 1.26 9.77 18.19
N ILE A 33 0.18 9.03 18.00
CA ILE A 33 -1.07 9.25 18.74
C ILE A 33 -0.87 8.83 20.20
N ASP A 34 -1.11 9.75 21.13
CA ASP A 34 -0.90 9.53 22.56
C ASP A 34 -1.96 8.62 23.18
N ASP A 35 -3.20 8.74 22.74
CA ASP A 35 -4.32 7.94 23.26
C ASP A 35 -4.28 6.53 22.68
N GLU A 36 -4.10 5.54 23.53
CA GLU A 36 -3.98 4.14 23.09
C GLU A 36 -5.22 3.62 22.38
N ASP A 37 -6.41 4.00 22.84
CA ASP A 37 -7.66 3.53 22.25
C ASP A 37 -7.83 4.10 20.84
N ILE A 38 -7.53 5.40 20.70
CA ILE A 38 -7.59 6.08 19.41
C ILE A 38 -6.52 5.49 18.47
N GLN A 39 -5.31 5.27 18.99
CA GLN A 39 -4.24 4.67 18.20
C GLN A 39 -4.63 3.29 17.67
N LYS A 40 -5.23 2.46 18.51
CA LYS A 40 -5.69 1.13 18.10
C LYS A 40 -6.77 1.20 17.03
N GLU A 41 -7.69 2.14 17.16
CA GLU A 41 -8.74 2.35 16.17
C GLU A 41 -8.16 2.73 14.81
N TYR A 42 -7.23 3.68 14.79
CA TYR A 42 -6.57 4.10 13.57
C TYR A 42 -5.75 2.97 12.95
N MET A 43 -4.99 2.26 13.78
CA MET A 43 -4.18 1.15 13.30
C MET A 43 -5.03 0.02 12.74
N SER A 44 -6.14 -0.31 13.42
CA SER A 44 -7.06 -1.33 12.95
C SER A 44 -7.64 -0.99 11.58
N ALA A 45 -8.04 0.26 11.39
CA ALA A 45 -8.56 0.73 10.11
C ALA A 45 -7.48 0.76 9.04
N PHE A 46 -6.26 1.17 9.39
CA PHE A 46 -5.17 1.28 8.42
C PHE A 46 -4.58 -0.08 8.03
N ASN A 47 -4.76 -1.11 8.84
CA ASN A 47 -4.27 -2.46 8.51
C ASN A 47 -4.79 -2.95 7.16
N LYS A 48 -6.00 -2.60 6.79
CA LYS A 48 -6.55 -2.95 5.49
C LYS A 48 -5.75 -2.33 4.34
N VAL A 49 -5.35 -1.07 4.52
CA VAL A 49 -4.55 -0.35 3.52
C VAL A 49 -3.18 -1.00 3.41
N VAL A 50 -2.56 -1.31 4.54
CA VAL A 50 -1.25 -1.98 4.57
C VAL A 50 -1.33 -3.35 3.89
N PHE A 51 -2.38 -4.10 4.17
CA PHE A 51 -2.58 -5.41 3.55
C PHE A 51 -2.66 -5.29 2.01
N LEU A 52 -3.40 -4.33 1.52
CA LEU A 52 -3.53 -4.11 0.07
C LEU A 52 -2.22 -3.65 -0.55
N TYR A 53 -1.48 -2.80 0.17
CA TYR A 53 -0.15 -2.39 -0.29
C TYR A 53 0.81 -3.58 -0.36
N ASP A 54 0.84 -4.42 0.67
CA ASP A 54 1.70 -5.59 0.70
C ASP A 54 1.36 -6.56 -0.43
N GLY A 55 0.08 -6.76 -0.71
CA GLY A 55 -0.37 -7.60 -1.81
C GLY A 55 0.08 -7.07 -3.15
N LEU A 56 -0.03 -5.75 -3.36
CA LEU A 56 0.43 -5.09 -4.57
C LEU A 56 1.94 -5.27 -4.77
N LYS A 57 2.70 -5.00 -3.73
CA LYS A 57 4.15 -5.10 -3.75
C LYS A 57 4.60 -6.53 -4.02
N GLU A 58 4.04 -7.49 -3.30
CA GLU A 58 4.38 -8.90 -3.44
C GLU A 58 4.05 -9.42 -4.83
N ASP A 59 2.88 -9.09 -5.36
CA ASP A 59 2.48 -9.48 -6.70
C ASP A 59 3.50 -8.98 -7.73
N TYR A 60 3.90 -7.73 -7.62
CA TYR A 60 4.88 -7.17 -8.55
C TYR A 60 6.24 -7.84 -8.41
N GLU A 61 6.69 -8.11 -7.18
CA GLU A 61 7.99 -8.75 -6.95
C GLU A 61 8.04 -10.17 -7.53
N VAL A 62 6.92 -10.90 -7.46
CA VAL A 62 6.86 -12.28 -7.93
C VAL A 62 6.59 -12.36 -9.42
N LYS A 63 5.61 -11.62 -9.92
CA LYS A 63 5.10 -11.73 -11.28
C LYS A 63 5.57 -10.62 -12.22
N GLY A 64 6.07 -9.51 -11.67
CA GLY A 64 6.34 -8.32 -12.43
C GLY A 64 5.04 -7.60 -12.81
N TYR A 65 5.16 -6.70 -13.77
CA TYR A 65 3.99 -5.96 -14.25
C TYR A 65 3.10 -6.90 -15.07
N ASN A 66 1.85 -7.01 -14.67
CA ASN A 66 0.91 -7.96 -15.27
C ASN A 66 -0.50 -7.34 -15.33
N ASP A 67 -1.45 -8.11 -15.86
CA ASP A 67 -2.82 -7.63 -16.09
C ASP A 67 -3.54 -7.17 -14.81
N ASN A 68 -3.10 -7.66 -13.65
CA ASN A 68 -3.70 -7.30 -12.36
C ASN A 68 -3.03 -6.11 -11.68
N SER A 69 -1.87 -5.69 -12.16
CA SER A 69 -1.04 -4.69 -11.49
C SER A 69 -1.77 -3.36 -11.26
N GLU A 70 -2.38 -2.80 -12.31
CA GLU A 70 -3.09 -1.53 -12.18
C GLU A 70 -4.32 -1.65 -11.29
N LYS A 71 -5.00 -2.80 -11.35
CA LYS A 71 -6.16 -3.05 -10.49
C LYS A 71 -5.77 -3.09 -9.03
N LEU A 72 -4.66 -3.76 -8.71
CA LEU A 72 -4.16 -3.84 -7.34
C LEU A 72 -3.76 -2.46 -6.83
N LEU A 73 -3.11 -1.66 -7.68
CA LEU A 73 -2.75 -0.29 -7.33
C LEU A 73 -3.99 0.55 -7.08
N THR A 74 -5.00 0.45 -7.94
CA THR A 74 -6.25 1.19 -7.78
C THR A 74 -6.96 0.81 -6.48
N ASN A 75 -7.01 -0.48 -6.17
CA ASN A 75 -7.63 -0.96 -4.93
C ASN A 75 -6.92 -0.40 -3.70
N TYR A 76 -5.58 -0.41 -3.72
CA TYR A 76 -4.80 0.18 -2.64
C TYR A 76 -5.08 1.67 -2.49
N LYS A 77 -5.05 2.42 -3.60
CA LYS A 77 -5.29 3.86 -3.56
C LYS A 77 -6.68 4.22 -3.06
N SER A 78 -7.68 3.45 -3.48
CA SER A 78 -9.05 3.67 -3.02
C SER A 78 -9.17 3.47 -1.51
N ALA A 79 -8.57 2.41 -0.98
CA ALA A 79 -8.58 2.15 0.46
C ALA A 79 -7.83 3.23 1.23
N PHE A 80 -6.69 3.69 0.69
CA PHE A 80 -5.91 4.75 1.31
C PHE A 80 -6.71 6.06 1.37
N ASN A 81 -7.35 6.43 0.27
CA ASN A 81 -8.16 7.65 0.22
C ASN A 81 -9.34 7.59 1.19
N LEU A 82 -10.02 6.45 1.27
CA LEU A 82 -11.11 6.27 2.22
C LEU A 82 -10.63 6.42 3.66
N PHE A 83 -9.46 5.87 3.96
CA PHE A 83 -8.87 6.01 5.27
C PHE A 83 -8.59 7.49 5.60
N GLU A 84 -7.98 8.22 4.67
CA GLU A 84 -7.69 9.63 4.86
C GLU A 84 -8.95 10.47 5.09
N GLU A 85 -10.00 10.20 4.32
CA GLU A 85 -11.28 10.89 4.48
C GLU A 85 -11.91 10.62 5.82
N GLU A 86 -11.86 9.38 6.29
CA GLU A 86 -12.52 8.97 7.53
C GLU A 86 -11.74 9.42 8.77
N PHE A 87 -10.43 9.35 8.73
CA PHE A 87 -9.58 9.60 9.91
C PHE A 87 -8.81 10.92 9.86
N GLU A 88 -8.87 11.66 8.78
CA GLU A 88 -8.26 13.00 8.64
C GLU A 88 -6.78 13.06 9.05
N ILE A 89 -6.03 12.10 8.60
CA ILE A 89 -4.60 12.02 8.92
C ILE A 89 -3.71 12.66 7.84
#